data_de924d60357a564a3ed25b15412b01da
#
_entry.id   de924d60357a564a3ed25b15412b01da
#
_cell.length_a   1.000
_cell.length_b   1.000
_cell.length_c   1.000
_cell.angle_alpha   90.00
_cell.angle_beta   90.00
_cell.angle_gamma   90.00
#
_symmetry.space_group_name_H-M   'P 1'
#
loop_
_entity.id
_entity.type
_entity.pdbx_description
1 polymer ?
#
loop_
_entity_poly.entity_id
_entity_poly.type
_entity_poly.pdbx_seq_one_letter_code
_entity_poly.pdbx_strand_id
1 'polypeptide(L)'
;MRITCDPVKRQWTLEERGLDLLRAKDVFAGPHFTRTDDRQDYGEPRFITAGWLDARLVVFAWTPRGAARRIISMRHCHEREAKKLRPYLS
;
A
#
# COMPACT_ATOMS: atom_id res chain seq x y z
N MET A 1 -13.45 6.90 3.19
CA MET A 1 -12.84 5.55 3.01
C MET A 1 -12.29 5.08 4.35
N ARG A 2 -12.62 3.87 4.71
CA ARG A 2 -12.15 3.27 5.96
C ARG A 2 -10.97 2.34 5.69
N ILE A 3 -9.87 2.52 6.43
CA ILE A 3 -8.67 1.69 6.33
C ILE A 3 -8.56 0.84 7.58
N THR A 4 -8.33 -0.46 7.39
CA THR A 4 -8.12 -1.40 8.49
C THR A 4 -6.85 -2.20 8.25
N CYS A 5 -6.33 -2.84 9.28
CA CYS A 5 -5.20 -3.75 9.18
C CYS A 5 -5.12 -4.63 10.42
N ASP A 6 -4.30 -5.68 10.34
CA ASP A 6 -3.96 -6.52 11.48
C ASP A 6 -3.08 -5.72 12.45
N PRO A 7 -3.44 -5.57 13.72
CA PRO A 7 -2.64 -4.81 14.70
C PRO A 7 -1.22 -5.36 14.88
N VAL A 8 -1.03 -6.66 14.84
CA VAL A 8 0.29 -7.28 14.97
C VAL A 8 1.16 -6.92 13.78
N LYS A 9 0.60 -7.01 12.58
CA LYS A 9 1.30 -6.65 11.34
C LYS A 9 1.64 -5.16 11.31
N ARG A 10 0.71 -4.33 11.79
CA ARG A 10 0.93 -2.89 11.90
C ARG A 10 2.14 -2.58 12.78
N GLN A 11 2.18 -3.19 13.97
CA GLN A 11 3.28 -2.96 14.92
C GLN A 11 4.61 -3.43 14.32
N TRP A 12 4.64 -4.62 13.72
CA TRP A 12 5.84 -5.14 13.07
C TRP A 12 6.34 -4.20 11.98
N THR A 13 5.45 -3.70 11.14
CA THR A 13 5.82 -2.83 10.03
C THR A 13 6.36 -1.49 10.53
N LEU A 14 5.77 -0.95 11.60
CA LEU A 14 6.28 0.26 12.24
C LEU A 14 7.70 0.07 12.76
N GLU A 15 7.94 -1.04 13.45
CA GLU A 15 9.26 -1.32 14.05
C GLU A 15 10.31 -1.61 12.99
N GLU A 16 9.98 -2.43 11.99
CA GLU A 16 10.95 -2.93 11.03
C GLU A 16 11.15 -2.01 9.83
N ARG A 17 10.13 -1.25 9.44
CA ARG A 17 10.17 -0.44 8.23
C ARG A 17 9.90 1.04 8.47
N GLY A 18 9.49 1.40 9.67
CA GLY A 18 9.12 2.79 9.98
C GLY A 18 7.87 3.25 9.26
N LEU A 19 6.99 2.32 8.84
CA LEU A 19 5.78 2.63 8.10
C LEU A 19 4.55 2.18 8.88
N ASP A 20 3.54 3.06 8.92
CA ASP A 20 2.25 2.76 9.54
C ASP A 20 1.25 2.36 8.46
N LEU A 21 0.75 1.13 8.52
CA LEU A 21 -0.22 0.61 7.54
C LEU A 21 -1.45 1.49 7.43
N LEU A 22 -1.88 2.13 8.52
CA LEU A 22 -3.07 2.99 8.51
C LEU A 22 -2.86 4.26 7.68
N ARG A 23 -1.61 4.64 7.40
CA ARG A 23 -1.33 5.80 6.56
C ARG A 23 -1.53 5.53 5.06
N ALA A 24 -1.94 4.33 4.68
CA ALA A 24 -2.40 4.08 3.32
C ALA A 24 -3.50 5.07 2.92
N LYS A 25 -4.29 5.55 3.88
CA LYS A 25 -5.31 6.57 3.65
C LYS A 25 -4.71 7.82 2.99
N ASP A 26 -3.54 8.25 3.46
CA ASP A 26 -2.87 9.42 2.91
C ASP A 26 -2.38 9.19 1.48
N VAL A 27 -1.92 7.96 1.20
CA VAL A 27 -1.49 7.59 -0.15
C VAL A 27 -2.68 7.63 -1.11
N PHE A 28 -3.82 7.07 -0.72
CA PHE A 28 -5.02 7.10 -1.55
C PHE A 28 -5.54 8.52 -1.79
N ALA A 29 -5.29 9.44 -0.87
CA ALA A 29 -5.74 10.83 -0.99
C ALA A 29 -4.93 11.64 -2.02
N GLY A 30 -3.74 11.18 -2.40
CA GLY A 30 -2.89 11.84 -3.37
C GLY A 30 -2.75 11.04 -4.65
N PRO A 31 -1.83 11.44 -5.55
CA PRO A 31 -1.56 10.67 -6.77
C PRO A 31 -1.11 9.26 -6.43
N HIS A 32 -1.77 8.27 -6.99
CA HIS A 32 -1.45 6.88 -6.76
C HIS A 32 -1.83 6.04 -7.99
N PHE A 33 -1.27 4.83 -8.05
CA PHE A 33 -1.52 3.88 -9.13
C PHE A 33 -1.88 2.53 -8.50
N THR A 34 -2.98 1.93 -8.96
CA THR A 34 -3.45 0.64 -8.44
C THR A 34 -3.54 -0.38 -9.56
N ARG A 35 -3.10 -1.60 -9.29
CA ARG A 35 -3.27 -2.73 -10.19
C ARG A 35 -3.73 -3.96 -9.40
N THR A 36 -4.30 -4.92 -10.11
CA THR A 36 -4.66 -6.20 -9.52
C THR A 36 -3.39 -6.96 -9.11
N ASP A 37 -3.43 -7.59 -7.95
CA ASP A 37 -2.38 -8.50 -7.50
C ASP A 37 -2.77 -9.92 -7.89
N ASP A 38 -2.26 -10.39 -9.01
CA ASP A 38 -2.60 -11.70 -9.58
C ASP A 38 -1.42 -12.68 -9.51
N ARG A 39 -0.44 -12.41 -8.62
CA ARG A 39 0.74 -13.26 -8.47
C ARG A 39 0.40 -14.69 -8.06
N GLN A 40 -0.74 -14.87 -7.38
CA GLN A 40 -1.27 -16.18 -7.01
C GLN A 40 -2.76 -16.04 -6.73
N ASP A 41 -3.43 -17.19 -6.55
CA ASP A 41 -4.84 -17.21 -6.14
C ASP A 41 -4.89 -17.07 -4.62
N TYR A 42 -5.40 -15.94 -4.13
CA TYR A 42 -5.51 -15.65 -2.70
C TYR A 42 -6.88 -16.03 -2.14
N GLY A 43 -7.80 -16.51 -3.00
CA GLY A 43 -9.18 -16.77 -2.58
C GLY A 43 -9.99 -15.51 -2.35
N GLU A 44 -9.44 -14.33 -2.61
CA GLU A 44 -10.11 -13.04 -2.49
C GLU A 44 -9.45 -12.03 -3.44
N PRO A 45 -10.17 -10.98 -3.85
CA PRO A 45 -9.56 -9.92 -4.66
C PRO A 45 -8.45 -9.22 -3.87
N ARG A 46 -7.28 -9.02 -4.50
CA ARG A 46 -6.19 -8.28 -3.91
C ARG A 46 -5.66 -7.27 -4.91
N PHE A 47 -5.23 -6.13 -4.40
CA PHE A 47 -4.71 -5.03 -5.20
C PHE A 47 -3.38 -4.57 -4.66
N ILE A 48 -2.57 -3.98 -5.54
CA ILE A 48 -1.32 -3.34 -5.16
C ILE A 48 -1.43 -1.88 -5.57
N THR A 49 -1.20 -1.00 -4.60
CA THR A 49 -1.20 0.44 -4.82
C THR A 49 0.19 1.01 -4.52
N ALA A 50 0.64 1.91 -5.39
CA ALA A 50 1.87 2.66 -5.17
C ALA A 50 1.53 4.15 -5.17
N GLY A 51 2.20 4.92 -4.32
CA GLY A 51 2.00 6.36 -4.24
C GLY A 51 2.94 7.00 -3.24
N TRP A 52 2.77 8.31 -3.06
CA TRP A 52 3.64 9.11 -2.21
C TRP A 52 3.19 9.08 -0.75
N LEU A 53 4.15 8.89 0.14
CA LEU A 53 3.97 9.03 1.58
C LEU A 53 5.21 9.71 2.14
N ASP A 54 5.04 10.93 2.70
CA ASP A 54 6.13 11.72 3.25
C ASP A 54 7.30 11.87 2.27
N ALA A 55 6.99 12.26 1.03
CA ALA A 55 7.96 12.52 -0.03
C ALA A 55 8.73 11.27 -0.52
N ARG A 56 8.32 10.07 -0.14
CA ARG A 56 8.89 8.81 -0.63
C ARG A 56 7.80 7.94 -1.23
N LEU A 57 8.14 7.18 -2.25
CA LEU A 57 7.20 6.23 -2.83
C LEU A 57 7.12 4.96 -1.99
N VAL A 58 5.90 4.57 -1.68
CA VAL A 58 5.60 3.31 -1.00
C VAL A 58 4.71 2.45 -1.89
N VAL A 59 4.71 1.17 -1.63
CA VAL A 59 3.83 0.22 -2.28
C VAL A 59 3.19 -0.66 -1.21
N PHE A 60 1.91 -0.92 -1.36
CA PHE A 60 1.20 -1.75 -0.39
C PHE A 60 0.14 -2.62 -1.08
N ALA A 61 -0.09 -3.79 -0.46
CA ALA A 61 -1.13 -4.72 -0.88
C ALA A 61 -2.36 -4.55 0.02
N TRP A 62 -3.54 -4.68 -0.55
CA TRP A 62 -4.78 -4.55 0.19
C TRP A 62 -5.90 -5.38 -0.44
N THR A 63 -6.94 -5.61 0.34
CA THR A 63 -8.14 -6.30 -0.13
C THR A 63 -9.38 -5.54 0.35
N PRO A 64 -10.45 -5.48 -0.47
CA PRO A 64 -11.71 -4.90 -0.03
C PRO A 64 -12.34 -5.74 1.10
N ARG A 65 -12.91 -5.05 2.10
CA ARG A 65 -13.66 -5.68 3.19
C ARG A 65 -14.92 -4.86 3.40
N GLY A 66 -16.01 -5.19 2.70
CA GLY A 66 -17.21 -4.37 2.69
C GLY A 66 -16.88 -2.97 2.20
N ALA A 67 -17.21 -1.94 2.99
CA ALA A 67 -16.90 -0.56 2.67
C ALA A 67 -15.45 -0.16 3.05
N ALA A 68 -14.70 -1.06 3.70
CA ALA A 68 -13.34 -0.80 4.15
C ALA A 68 -12.31 -1.40 3.17
N ARG A 69 -11.08 -0.91 3.28
CA ARG A 69 -9.92 -1.49 2.60
C ARG A 69 -8.96 -2.00 3.67
N ARG A 70 -8.69 -3.30 3.66
CA ARG A 70 -7.78 -3.91 4.61
C ARG A 70 -6.38 -3.92 4.03
N ILE A 71 -5.46 -3.22 4.68
CA ILE A 71 -4.07 -3.17 4.24
C ILE A 71 -3.34 -4.41 4.77
N ILE A 72 -2.67 -5.13 3.86
CA ILE A 72 -2.02 -6.41 4.17
C ILE A 72 -0.54 -6.21 4.44
N SER A 73 0.13 -5.38 3.64
CA SER A 73 1.57 -5.13 3.77
C SER A 73 1.90 -3.79 3.13
N MET A 74 2.99 -3.17 3.59
CA MET A 74 3.48 -1.90 3.03
C MET A 74 4.99 -1.87 3.13
N ARG A 75 5.63 -1.33 2.11
CA ARG A 75 7.09 -1.13 2.09
C ARG A 75 7.43 0.08 1.23
N HIS A 76 8.63 0.59 1.41
CA HIS A 76 9.16 1.59 0.48
C HIS A 76 9.42 0.94 -0.88
N CYS A 77 9.21 1.70 -1.96
CA CYS A 77 9.61 1.25 -3.30
C CYS A 77 11.12 1.16 -3.38
N HIS A 78 11.62 0.15 -4.09
CA HIS A 78 13.02 0.11 -4.47
C HIS A 78 13.29 1.22 -5.49
N GLU A 79 14.54 1.68 -5.60
CA GLU A 79 14.88 2.78 -6.51
C GLU A 79 14.47 2.48 -7.97
N ARG A 80 14.65 1.25 -8.40
CA ARG A 80 14.27 0.84 -9.76
C ARG A 80 12.76 0.92 -9.97
N GLU A 81 11.96 0.52 -8.99
CA GLU A 81 10.51 0.66 -9.03
C GLU A 81 10.10 2.14 -9.05
N ALA A 82 10.72 2.93 -8.18
CA ALA A 82 10.41 4.35 -8.06
C ALA A 82 10.65 5.08 -9.38
N LYS A 83 11.74 4.78 -10.08
CA LYS A 83 12.05 5.39 -11.38
C LYS A 83 10.96 5.11 -12.41
N LYS A 84 10.42 3.89 -12.41
CA LYS A 84 9.35 3.51 -13.35
C LYS A 84 8.03 4.18 -13.01
N LEU A 85 7.76 4.42 -11.71
CA LEU A 85 6.48 4.93 -11.26
C LEU A 85 6.38 6.45 -11.24
N ARG A 86 7.49 7.16 -11.00
CA ARG A 86 7.48 8.63 -10.90
C ARG A 86 6.78 9.34 -12.06
N PRO A 87 6.98 8.94 -13.34
CA PRO A 87 6.31 9.63 -14.44
C PRO A 87 4.78 9.55 -14.37
N TYR A 88 4.23 8.53 -13.73
CA TYR A 88 2.79 8.33 -13.61
C TYR A 88 2.21 8.96 -12.35
N LEU A 89 3.07 9.37 -11.41
CA LEU A 89 2.67 9.85 -10.08
C LEU A 89 3.08 11.29 -9.80
N SER A 90 3.55 11.97 -10.80
CA SER A 90 3.95 13.37 -10.68
C SER A 90 2.76 14.33 -10.80
#